data_a54da7dace8f24588bc42dedec4b6728
#
_entry.id   a54da7dace8f24588bc42dedec4b6728
#
_cell.length_a   1.000
_cell.length_b   1.000
_cell.length_c   1.000
_cell.angle_alpha   90.00
_cell.angle_beta   90.00
_cell.angle_gamma   90.00
#
_symmetry.space_group_name_H-M   'P 1'
#
loop_
_entity.id
_entity.type
_entity.pdbx_description
1 polymer ?
#
loop_
_entity_poly.entity_id
_entity_poly.type
_entity_poly.pdbx_seq_one_letter_code
_entity_poly.pdbx_strand_id
1 'polypeptide(L)'
;KEPAWFAGTNSGKSLAWYLEHFAEATGERYVGESSTDYTKAPRLGPVTERLREFSPDARILYIMRDPFARAISHYWWEVEFSAEGRSFPEAMKASREIADVGNYAMQIAPFIATFGRGRVHVLTMETLTDDPRTAMDEILQFLELESAGATTPSLVHKNRGRETVSRVSGPFSKLKGTPVWAAAKAVMPKALRKHALAALAKPAPRVIPEDELQAGLAFIRPRIMKETEALSRLVGRDFPEWRWLNEGVAAAGSD
;
A
#
# COMPACT_ATOMS: atom_id res chain seq x y z
N LYS A 1 -10.01 -2.21 -11.06
CA LYS A 1 -10.43 -0.89 -10.54
C LYS A 1 -10.69 -1.04 -9.05
N GLU A 2 -10.19 -0.14 -8.22
CA GLU A 2 -10.38 -0.19 -6.77
C GLU A 2 -11.69 0.51 -6.42
N PRO A 3 -12.75 -0.20 -5.98
CA PRO A 3 -14.03 0.44 -5.63
C PRO A 3 -13.91 1.36 -4.41
N ALA A 4 -13.08 1.01 -3.42
CA ALA A 4 -12.88 1.77 -2.19
C ALA A 4 -14.21 2.21 -1.52
N TRP A 5 -15.20 1.30 -1.50
CA TRP A 5 -16.54 1.62 -1.03
C TRP A 5 -16.66 1.55 0.50
N PHE A 6 -15.95 0.64 1.16
CA PHE A 6 -15.98 0.54 2.62
C PHE A 6 -15.19 1.67 3.30
N ALA A 7 -14.22 2.27 2.59
CA ALA A 7 -13.49 3.48 3.02
C ALA A 7 -12.94 4.23 1.80
N GLY A 8 -12.43 5.45 2.04
CA GLY A 8 -11.78 6.23 0.99
C GLY A 8 -12.74 7.03 0.13
N THR A 9 -12.39 7.19 -1.14
CA THR A 9 -13.02 8.18 -2.04
C THR A 9 -14.49 7.88 -2.33
N ASN A 10 -14.88 6.62 -2.37
CA ASN A 10 -16.22 6.17 -2.78
C ASN A 10 -17.10 5.69 -1.61
N SER A 11 -16.69 5.94 -0.38
CA SER A 11 -17.43 5.47 0.83
C SER A 11 -18.84 6.06 0.97
N GLY A 12 -19.15 7.13 0.25
CA GLY A 12 -20.50 7.73 0.20
C GLY A 12 -21.35 7.31 -1.00
N LYS A 13 -20.86 6.41 -1.86
CA LYS A 13 -21.65 5.88 -2.99
C LYS A 13 -22.68 4.89 -2.51
N SER A 14 -23.75 4.70 -3.31
CA SER A 14 -24.83 3.76 -3.00
C SER A 14 -24.35 2.30 -3.08
N LEU A 15 -25.10 1.40 -2.41
CA LEU A 15 -24.90 -0.05 -2.53
C LEU A 15 -25.07 -0.50 -3.99
N ALA A 16 -26.06 0.03 -4.70
CA ALA A 16 -26.29 -0.32 -6.10
C ALA A 16 -25.05 -0.01 -6.96
N TRP A 17 -24.43 1.16 -6.76
CA TRP A 17 -23.18 1.50 -7.44
C TRP A 17 -22.04 0.52 -7.12
N TYR A 18 -21.95 0.05 -5.87
CA TYR A 18 -20.92 -0.93 -5.50
C TYR A 18 -21.17 -2.28 -6.16
N LEU A 19 -22.43 -2.75 -6.18
CA LEU A 19 -22.80 -4.03 -6.76
C LEU A 19 -22.63 -4.07 -8.29
N GLU A 20 -22.69 -2.95 -8.99
CA GLU A 20 -22.40 -2.85 -10.43
C GLU A 20 -20.99 -3.38 -10.78
N HIS A 21 -20.04 -3.33 -9.84
CA HIS A 21 -18.69 -3.87 -10.07
C HIS A 21 -18.65 -5.39 -10.19
N PHE A 22 -19.71 -6.06 -9.78
CA PHE A 22 -19.88 -7.52 -9.76
C PHE A 22 -21.02 -8.00 -10.68
N ALA A 23 -21.52 -7.13 -11.56
CA ALA A 23 -22.66 -7.43 -12.43
C ALA A 23 -22.42 -8.62 -13.37
N GLU A 24 -21.17 -8.96 -13.65
CA GLU A 24 -20.79 -10.10 -14.48
C GLU A 24 -20.75 -11.43 -13.71
N ALA A 25 -20.88 -11.40 -12.38
CA ALA A 25 -20.85 -12.61 -11.56
C ALA A 25 -22.16 -13.41 -11.77
N THR A 26 -22.03 -14.70 -12.06
CA THR A 26 -23.15 -15.56 -12.48
C THR A 26 -23.33 -16.81 -11.62
N GLY A 27 -22.73 -16.86 -10.44
CA GLY A 27 -22.84 -18.01 -9.53
C GLY A 27 -21.51 -18.49 -9.00
N GLU A 28 -20.47 -17.71 -9.15
CA GLU A 28 -19.16 -17.96 -8.56
C GLU A 28 -19.28 -18.05 -7.04
N ARG A 29 -18.54 -19.01 -6.45
CA ARG A 29 -18.48 -19.19 -4.99
C ARG A 29 -17.95 -17.95 -4.28
N TYR A 30 -17.03 -17.25 -4.91
CA TYR A 30 -16.47 -15.99 -4.43
C TYR A 30 -16.45 -14.95 -5.54
N VAL A 31 -16.79 -13.74 -5.17
CA VAL A 31 -16.48 -12.53 -5.91
C VAL A 31 -15.58 -11.66 -5.03
N GLY A 32 -14.57 -11.04 -5.62
CA GLY A 32 -13.57 -10.30 -4.86
C GLY A 32 -13.29 -8.93 -5.42
N GLU A 33 -12.89 -8.03 -4.55
CA GLU A 33 -12.37 -6.73 -4.91
C GLU A 33 -11.09 -6.42 -4.14
N SER A 34 -10.29 -5.51 -4.64
CA SER A 34 -9.07 -5.07 -4.00
C SER A 34 -9.03 -3.56 -3.92
N SER A 35 -8.94 -3.02 -2.71
CA SER A 35 -8.86 -1.59 -2.47
C SER A 35 -7.77 -1.28 -1.44
N THR A 36 -6.73 -0.60 -1.89
CA THR A 36 -5.60 -0.21 -1.02
C THR A 36 -6.00 0.73 0.11
N ASP A 37 -7.14 1.41 -0.03
CA ASP A 37 -7.67 2.32 1.00
C ASP A 37 -8.15 1.60 2.27
N TYR A 38 -8.38 0.29 2.23
CA TYR A 38 -8.88 -0.47 3.37
C TYR A 38 -7.83 -0.70 4.47
N THR A 39 -6.57 -0.49 4.16
CA THR A 39 -5.44 -0.65 5.08
C THR A 39 -4.60 0.62 5.18
N LYS A 40 -5.27 1.75 5.37
CA LYS A 40 -4.65 3.07 5.56
C LYS A 40 -5.07 3.73 6.88
N ALA A 41 -5.22 2.92 7.93
CA ALA A 41 -5.42 3.46 9.28
C ALA A 41 -4.18 4.24 9.75
N PRO A 42 -4.33 5.28 10.57
CA PRO A 42 -5.58 5.83 11.09
C PRO A 42 -6.27 6.84 10.16
N ARG A 43 -5.69 7.13 8.98
CA ARG A 43 -6.20 8.16 8.06
C ARG A 43 -7.60 7.84 7.53
N LEU A 44 -7.88 6.59 7.23
CA LEU A 44 -9.19 6.14 6.79
C LEU A 44 -9.84 5.31 7.89
N GLY A 45 -11.09 5.61 8.14
CA GLY A 45 -11.85 5.10 9.28
C GLY A 45 -12.22 3.63 9.24
N PRO A 46 -13.08 3.16 10.15
CA PRO A 46 -13.30 1.74 10.41
C PRO A 46 -13.93 1.03 9.21
N VAL A 47 -13.08 0.32 8.46
CA VAL A 47 -13.48 -0.50 7.31
C VAL A 47 -14.15 -1.78 7.78
N THR A 48 -13.63 -2.37 8.85
CA THR A 48 -13.99 -3.71 9.29
C THR A 48 -15.44 -3.82 9.74
N GLU A 49 -15.99 -2.80 10.40
CA GLU A 49 -17.39 -2.77 10.82
C GLU A 49 -18.32 -2.78 9.62
N ARG A 50 -18.12 -1.86 8.67
CA ARG A 50 -18.92 -1.77 7.45
C ARG A 50 -18.81 -3.03 6.60
N LEU A 51 -17.60 -3.59 6.50
CA LEU A 51 -17.38 -4.83 5.76
C LEU A 51 -18.10 -6.01 6.42
N ARG A 52 -18.06 -6.11 7.76
CA ARG A 52 -18.76 -7.15 8.50
C ARG A 52 -20.28 -7.04 8.37
N GLU A 53 -20.83 -5.83 8.41
CA GLU A 53 -22.26 -5.60 8.18
C GLU A 53 -22.69 -6.04 6.79
N PHE A 54 -21.85 -5.79 5.78
CA PHE A 54 -22.13 -6.17 4.39
C PHE A 54 -21.89 -7.65 4.13
N SER A 55 -20.78 -8.20 4.62
CA SER A 55 -20.35 -9.59 4.37
C SER A 55 -19.68 -10.16 5.62
N PRO A 56 -20.49 -10.71 6.57
CA PRO A 56 -19.97 -11.24 7.84
C PRO A 56 -19.01 -12.42 7.65
N ASP A 57 -19.11 -13.10 6.52
CA ASP A 57 -18.32 -14.28 6.16
C ASP A 57 -17.16 -13.96 5.20
N ALA A 58 -16.84 -12.70 4.99
CA ALA A 58 -15.77 -12.29 4.11
C ALA A 58 -14.43 -12.96 4.45
N ARG A 59 -13.71 -13.41 3.44
CA ARG A 59 -12.33 -13.87 3.52
C ARG A 59 -11.40 -12.76 3.07
N ILE A 60 -10.40 -12.47 3.88
CA ILE A 60 -9.49 -11.35 3.69
C ILE A 60 -8.14 -11.87 3.21
N LEU A 61 -7.72 -11.45 2.02
CA LEU A 61 -6.37 -11.65 1.52
C LEU A 61 -5.62 -10.33 1.70
N TYR A 62 -4.57 -10.34 2.50
CA TYR A 62 -3.75 -9.17 2.76
C TYR A 62 -2.35 -9.36 2.21
N ILE A 63 -2.04 -8.62 1.14
CA ILE A 63 -0.74 -8.68 0.48
C ILE A 63 0.15 -7.57 1.04
N MET A 64 1.26 -7.97 1.60
CA MET A 64 2.29 -7.09 2.16
C MET A 64 3.53 -7.06 1.26
N ARG A 65 4.44 -6.20 1.57
CA ARG A 65 5.75 -6.08 0.94
C ARG A 65 6.77 -5.75 2.02
N ASP A 66 8.05 -6.02 1.76
CA ASP A 66 9.13 -5.50 2.62
C ASP A 66 8.83 -4.03 2.99
N PRO A 67 8.70 -3.70 4.28
CA PRO A 67 8.21 -2.40 4.71
C PRO A 67 9.14 -1.24 4.34
N PHE A 68 10.45 -1.48 4.18
CA PHE A 68 11.38 -0.48 3.69
C PHE A 68 11.23 -0.25 2.19
N ALA A 69 11.16 -1.33 1.41
CA ALA A 69 10.90 -1.25 -0.02
C ALA A 69 9.54 -0.57 -0.31
N ARG A 70 8.53 -0.81 0.56
CA ARG A 70 7.25 -0.14 0.51
C ARG A 70 7.36 1.36 0.80
N ALA A 71 8.13 1.74 1.84
CA ALA A 71 8.32 3.15 2.19
C ALA A 71 8.98 3.94 1.06
N ILE A 72 10.00 3.38 0.43
CA ILE A 72 10.66 3.95 -0.76
C ILE A 72 9.66 4.10 -1.92
N SER A 73 8.88 3.05 -2.18
CA SER A 73 7.86 3.09 -3.23
C SER A 73 6.79 4.15 -2.97
N HIS A 74 6.35 4.30 -1.72
CA HIS A 74 5.37 5.32 -1.31
C HIS A 74 5.95 6.73 -1.45
N TYR A 75 7.20 6.95 -1.07
CA TYR A 75 7.88 8.22 -1.29
C TYR A 75 7.86 8.62 -2.77
N TRP A 76 8.20 7.71 -3.66
CA TRP A 76 8.17 7.99 -5.09
C TRP A 76 6.76 8.26 -5.62
N TRP A 77 5.75 7.57 -5.08
CA TRP A 77 4.37 7.86 -5.39
C TRP A 77 3.97 9.28 -4.95
N GLU A 78 4.40 9.69 -3.76
CA GLU A 78 4.18 11.05 -3.25
C GLU A 78 4.89 12.12 -4.11
N VAL A 79 6.10 11.83 -4.59
CA VAL A 79 6.83 12.70 -5.52
C VAL A 79 6.06 12.87 -6.81
N GLU A 80 5.56 11.79 -7.40
CA GLU A 80 4.91 11.80 -8.71
C GLU A 80 3.48 12.37 -8.65
N PHE A 81 2.69 12.01 -7.63
CA PHE A 81 1.26 12.31 -7.61
C PHE A 81 0.82 13.34 -6.57
N SER A 82 1.66 13.62 -5.60
CA SER A 82 1.34 14.53 -4.50
C SER A 82 2.28 15.72 -4.39
N ALA A 83 3.16 15.93 -5.38
CA ALA A 83 4.16 17.00 -5.40
C ALA A 83 5.09 17.01 -4.17
N GLU A 84 5.52 15.83 -3.70
CA GLU A 84 6.53 15.76 -2.67
C GLU A 84 7.86 16.24 -3.24
N GLY A 85 8.42 17.29 -2.67
CA GLY A 85 9.67 17.90 -3.13
C GLY A 85 10.81 17.80 -2.13
N ARG A 86 10.52 17.32 -0.91
CA ARG A 86 11.52 17.12 0.14
C ARG A 86 12.43 15.95 -0.22
N SER A 87 13.62 15.91 0.36
CA SER A 87 14.48 14.73 0.32
C SER A 87 13.81 13.54 1.01
N PHE A 88 14.31 12.33 0.75
CA PHE A 88 13.75 11.13 1.36
C PHE A 88 13.74 11.17 2.89
N PRO A 89 14.83 11.53 3.60
CA PRO A 89 14.82 11.61 5.05
C PRO A 89 13.90 12.71 5.60
N GLU A 90 13.80 13.85 4.91
CA GLU A 90 12.86 14.90 5.28
C GLU A 90 11.40 14.45 5.14
N ALA A 91 11.09 13.72 4.06
CA ALA A 91 9.76 13.15 3.85
C ALA A 91 9.40 12.12 4.92
N MET A 92 10.34 11.23 5.28
CA MET A 92 10.14 10.23 6.34
C MET A 92 9.85 10.88 7.70
N LYS A 93 10.54 11.98 8.03
CA LYS A 93 10.33 12.74 9.28
C LYS A 93 8.98 13.48 9.28
N ALA A 94 8.56 13.99 8.15
CA ALA A 94 7.39 14.86 8.04
C ALA A 94 6.08 14.12 7.76
N SER A 95 6.13 12.93 7.16
CA SER A 95 4.93 12.15 6.79
C SER A 95 4.79 10.89 7.63
N ARG A 96 3.90 10.96 8.63
CA ARG A 96 3.52 9.76 9.39
C ARG A 96 2.84 8.71 8.51
N GLU A 97 2.13 9.12 7.47
CA GLU A 97 1.38 8.22 6.59
C GLU A 97 2.30 7.20 5.88
N ILE A 98 3.50 7.64 5.44
CA ILE A 98 4.45 6.72 4.80
C ILE A 98 4.83 5.59 5.76
N ALA A 99 5.03 5.89 7.04
CA ALA A 99 5.33 4.88 8.04
C ALA A 99 4.07 4.08 8.43
N ASP A 100 2.94 4.77 8.68
CA ASP A 100 1.70 4.14 9.18
C ASP A 100 1.17 3.06 8.25
N VAL A 101 1.17 3.28 6.95
CA VAL A 101 0.74 2.27 5.97
C VAL A 101 1.65 1.02 5.99
N GLY A 102 2.91 1.15 6.42
CA GLY A 102 3.84 0.04 6.60
C GLY A 102 3.77 -0.66 7.96
N ASN A 103 2.97 -0.15 8.88
CA ASN A 103 2.73 -0.78 10.17
C ASN A 103 1.67 -1.88 10.03
N TYR A 104 2.07 -2.97 9.43
CA TYR A 104 1.15 -4.04 9.02
C TYR A 104 0.38 -4.67 10.18
N ALA A 105 0.98 -4.77 11.37
CA ALA A 105 0.27 -5.23 12.56
C ALA A 105 -0.92 -4.32 12.88
N MET A 106 -0.71 -3.00 12.87
CA MET A 106 -1.78 -2.02 13.08
C MET A 106 -2.87 -2.10 12.02
N GLN A 107 -2.49 -2.37 10.76
CA GLN A 107 -3.45 -2.44 9.66
C GLN A 107 -4.29 -3.71 9.68
N ILE A 108 -3.70 -4.87 10.02
CA ILE A 108 -4.39 -6.16 9.91
C ILE A 108 -5.09 -6.60 11.19
N ALA A 109 -4.65 -6.13 12.37
CA ALA A 109 -5.24 -6.51 13.65
C ALA A 109 -6.76 -6.28 13.73
N PRO A 110 -7.33 -5.17 13.23
CA PRO A 110 -8.78 -4.98 13.22
C PRO A 110 -9.53 -6.04 12.40
N PHE A 111 -8.96 -6.48 11.28
CA PHE A 111 -9.55 -7.54 10.45
C PHE A 111 -9.53 -8.88 11.17
N ILE A 112 -8.43 -9.24 11.82
CA ILE A 112 -8.33 -10.48 12.61
C ILE A 112 -9.32 -10.45 13.79
N ALA A 113 -9.43 -9.31 14.48
CA ALA A 113 -10.37 -9.15 15.59
C ALA A 113 -11.83 -9.26 15.14
N THR A 114 -12.14 -8.77 13.93
CA THR A 114 -13.52 -8.74 13.41
C THR A 114 -13.95 -10.06 12.79
N PHE A 115 -13.07 -10.69 11.99
CA PHE A 115 -13.41 -11.87 11.17
C PHE A 115 -12.83 -13.18 11.73
N GLY A 116 -11.93 -13.10 12.70
CA GLY A 116 -11.17 -14.25 13.20
C GLY A 116 -9.93 -14.56 12.36
N ARG A 117 -8.91 -15.17 12.99
CA ARG A 117 -7.63 -15.49 12.34
C ARG A 117 -7.79 -16.40 11.12
N GLY A 118 -8.70 -17.36 11.16
CA GLY A 118 -8.94 -18.30 10.06
C GLY A 118 -9.53 -17.69 8.79
N ARG A 119 -10.05 -16.44 8.88
CA ARG A 119 -10.61 -15.72 7.71
C ARG A 119 -9.69 -14.63 7.18
N VAL A 120 -8.47 -14.53 7.71
CA VAL A 120 -7.48 -13.55 7.28
C VAL A 120 -6.21 -14.28 6.88
N HIS A 121 -5.87 -14.24 5.60
CA HIS A 121 -4.64 -14.80 5.05
C HIS A 121 -3.69 -13.68 4.65
N VAL A 122 -2.42 -13.81 5.05
CA VAL A 122 -1.37 -12.82 4.73
C VAL A 122 -0.38 -13.42 3.76
N LEU A 123 -0.06 -12.65 2.73
CA LEU A 123 0.92 -12.98 1.70
C LEU A 123 1.93 -11.84 1.56
N THR A 124 3.09 -12.16 1.03
CA THR A 124 4.06 -11.13 0.65
C THR A 124 4.17 -10.99 -0.86
N MET A 125 4.48 -9.78 -1.33
CA MET A 125 4.75 -9.54 -2.76
C MET A 125 5.95 -10.37 -3.22
N GLU A 126 6.91 -10.56 -2.33
CA GLU A 126 8.11 -11.35 -2.56
C GLU A 126 7.72 -12.82 -2.88
N THR A 127 6.90 -13.46 -2.05
CA THR A 127 6.40 -14.82 -2.32
C THR A 127 5.61 -14.88 -3.62
N LEU A 128 4.73 -13.90 -3.86
CA LEU A 128 3.95 -13.83 -5.10
C LEU A 128 4.83 -13.69 -6.35
N THR A 129 5.99 -13.05 -6.23
CA THR A 129 6.91 -12.78 -7.34
C THR A 129 7.88 -13.93 -7.56
N ASP A 130 8.45 -14.45 -6.46
CA ASP A 130 9.53 -15.45 -6.51
C ASP A 130 8.98 -16.88 -6.69
N ASP A 131 7.82 -17.17 -6.08
CA ASP A 131 7.10 -18.44 -6.25
C ASP A 131 5.58 -18.25 -6.42
N PRO A 132 5.15 -17.76 -7.59
CA PRO A 132 3.73 -17.49 -7.86
C PRO A 132 2.84 -18.73 -7.74
N ARG A 133 3.40 -19.92 -7.96
CA ARG A 133 2.65 -21.17 -7.91
C ARG A 133 2.29 -21.51 -6.47
N THR A 134 3.27 -21.57 -5.60
CA THR A 134 3.04 -21.81 -4.16
C THR A 134 2.11 -20.76 -3.58
N ALA A 135 2.31 -19.47 -3.90
CA ALA A 135 1.43 -18.42 -3.44
C ALA A 135 -0.03 -18.60 -3.90
N MET A 136 -0.24 -19.06 -5.14
CA MET A 136 -1.58 -19.35 -5.65
C MET A 136 -2.20 -20.57 -4.96
N ASP A 137 -1.43 -21.63 -4.75
CA ASP A 137 -1.91 -22.82 -4.04
C ASP A 137 -2.33 -22.49 -2.60
N GLU A 138 -1.58 -21.64 -1.90
CA GLU A 138 -1.95 -21.13 -0.57
C GLU A 138 -3.26 -20.32 -0.60
N ILE A 139 -3.45 -19.47 -1.62
CA ILE A 139 -4.69 -18.69 -1.79
C ILE A 139 -5.88 -19.62 -2.05
N LEU A 140 -5.73 -20.59 -2.94
CA LEU A 140 -6.80 -21.55 -3.26
C LEU A 140 -7.15 -22.41 -2.05
N GLN A 141 -6.16 -22.90 -1.30
CA GLN A 141 -6.37 -23.62 -0.05
C GLN A 141 -7.12 -22.75 0.97
N PHE A 142 -6.70 -21.51 1.17
CA PHE A 142 -7.38 -20.58 2.07
C PHE A 142 -8.83 -20.32 1.65
N LEU A 143 -9.11 -20.24 0.37
CA LEU A 143 -10.46 -20.08 -0.18
C LEU A 143 -11.24 -21.41 -0.24
N GLU A 144 -10.62 -22.55 0.11
CA GLU A 144 -11.22 -23.89 -0.02
C GLU A 144 -11.69 -24.16 -1.46
N LEU A 145 -10.86 -23.76 -2.41
CA LEU A 145 -11.07 -24.00 -3.84
C LEU A 145 -10.11 -25.08 -4.32
N GLU A 146 -10.58 -25.88 -5.28
CA GLU A 146 -9.75 -26.92 -5.90
C GLU A 146 -8.68 -26.31 -6.79
N SER A 147 -7.46 -26.82 -6.70
CA SER A 147 -6.32 -26.40 -7.54
C SER A 147 -6.37 -26.99 -8.98
N ALA A 148 -7.39 -27.82 -9.28
CA ALA A 148 -7.46 -28.57 -10.54
C ALA A 148 -7.46 -27.65 -11.76
N GLY A 149 -6.32 -27.58 -12.45
CA GLY A 149 -6.16 -26.85 -13.71
C GLY A 149 -6.03 -25.33 -13.60
N ALA A 150 -5.84 -24.80 -12.40
CA ALA A 150 -5.55 -23.38 -12.24
C ALA A 150 -4.26 -23.04 -12.98
N THR A 151 -4.37 -22.34 -14.09
CA THR A 151 -3.22 -21.77 -14.80
C THR A 151 -2.63 -20.73 -13.88
N THR A 152 -1.37 -20.90 -13.49
CA THR A 152 -0.64 -19.87 -12.73
C THR A 152 -0.69 -18.57 -13.54
N PRO A 153 -1.36 -17.51 -13.06
CA PRO A 153 -1.41 -16.28 -13.82
C PRO A 153 -0.01 -15.76 -14.05
N SER A 154 0.32 -15.43 -15.29
CA SER A 154 1.54 -14.64 -15.52
C SER A 154 1.38 -13.32 -14.78
N LEU A 155 2.12 -13.14 -13.70
CA LEU A 155 2.14 -11.88 -12.97
C LEU A 155 2.82 -10.83 -13.84
N VAL A 156 2.02 -10.13 -14.61
CA VAL A 156 2.52 -8.98 -15.36
C VAL A 156 2.80 -7.86 -14.36
N HIS A 157 4.08 -7.56 -14.15
CA HIS A 157 4.51 -6.39 -13.38
C HIS A 157 4.02 -5.10 -14.08
N LYS A 158 2.78 -4.71 -13.81
CA LYS A 158 2.18 -3.48 -14.39
C LYS A 158 2.87 -2.19 -13.90
N ASN A 159 3.54 -2.25 -12.77
CA ASN A 159 4.15 -1.09 -12.12
C ASN A 159 5.67 -1.23 -11.97
N ARG A 160 6.40 -1.60 -13.04
CA ARG A 160 7.84 -1.38 -13.07
C ARG A 160 8.07 0.11 -12.86
N GLY A 161 8.79 0.48 -11.80
CA GLY A 161 9.12 1.87 -11.52
C GLY A 161 9.76 2.51 -12.75
N ARG A 162 9.25 3.66 -13.16
CA ARG A 162 9.86 4.43 -14.27
C ARG A 162 11.25 4.88 -13.83
N GLU A 163 12.20 4.91 -14.74
CA GLU A 163 13.54 5.44 -14.49
C GLU A 163 13.53 6.94 -14.17
N THR A 164 12.50 7.63 -14.63
CA THR A 164 12.29 9.06 -14.39
C THR A 164 10.95 9.33 -13.76
N VAL A 165 10.89 10.33 -12.90
CA VAL A 165 9.67 10.84 -12.26
C VAL A 165 9.49 12.32 -12.58
N SER A 166 8.23 12.76 -12.61
CA SER A 166 7.89 14.18 -12.70
C SER A 166 8.01 14.81 -11.31
N ARG A 167 9.07 15.55 -11.04
CA ARG A 167 9.34 16.18 -9.74
C ARG A 167 9.14 17.68 -9.80
N VAL A 168 8.36 18.21 -8.86
CA VAL A 168 8.30 19.65 -8.62
C VAL A 168 9.53 20.04 -7.81
N SER A 169 10.39 20.88 -8.38
CA SER A 169 11.61 21.37 -7.74
C SER A 169 11.55 22.87 -7.46
N GLY A 170 12.48 23.37 -6.62
CA GLY A 170 12.55 24.77 -6.24
C GLY A 170 11.75 25.12 -4.99
N PRO A 171 11.54 26.42 -4.69
CA PRO A 171 10.94 26.86 -3.42
C PRO A 171 9.51 26.34 -3.22
N PHE A 172 8.78 26.08 -4.30
CA PHE A 172 7.41 25.52 -4.24
C PHE A 172 7.36 24.10 -3.70
N SER A 173 8.42 23.30 -3.87
CA SER A 173 8.49 21.93 -3.38
C SER A 173 8.48 21.85 -1.84
N LYS A 174 8.98 22.91 -1.17
CA LYS A 174 9.05 23.00 0.30
C LYS A 174 7.73 23.47 0.93
N LEU A 175 6.76 23.91 0.13
CA LEU A 175 5.47 24.37 0.63
C LEU A 175 4.56 23.24 1.13
N LYS A 176 4.78 21.99 0.68
CA LYS A 176 3.99 20.84 1.14
C LYS A 176 4.16 20.65 2.65
N GLY A 177 3.04 20.52 3.36
CA GLY A 177 3.02 20.41 4.82
C GLY A 177 2.98 21.73 5.56
N THR A 178 3.03 22.88 4.86
CA THR A 178 2.89 24.20 5.48
C THR A 178 1.42 24.62 5.57
N PRO A 179 1.07 25.53 6.50
CA PRO A 179 -0.28 26.14 6.55
C PRO A 179 -0.70 26.79 5.23
N VAL A 180 0.25 27.39 4.50
CA VAL A 180 0.02 27.98 3.18
C VAL A 180 -0.44 26.91 2.18
N TRP A 181 0.17 25.76 2.17
CA TRP A 181 -0.25 24.65 1.33
C TRP A 181 -1.63 24.10 1.72
N ALA A 182 -1.92 24.03 3.02
CA ALA A 182 -3.22 23.61 3.51
C ALA A 182 -4.34 24.58 3.05
N ALA A 183 -4.09 25.89 3.17
CA ALA A 183 -5.00 26.93 2.68
C ALA A 183 -5.20 26.86 1.15
N ALA A 184 -4.12 26.70 0.39
CA ALA A 184 -4.20 26.54 -1.06
C ALA A 184 -4.99 25.30 -1.47
N LYS A 185 -4.84 24.18 -0.74
CA LYS A 185 -5.64 22.95 -0.95
C LYS A 185 -7.13 23.17 -0.69
N ALA A 186 -7.48 23.99 0.28
CA ALA A 186 -8.88 24.24 0.64
C ALA A 186 -9.62 25.07 -0.42
N VAL A 187 -8.92 26.00 -1.07
CA VAL A 187 -9.52 26.98 -2.00
C VAL A 187 -9.39 26.55 -3.46
N MET A 188 -8.31 25.85 -3.82
CA MET A 188 -8.02 25.53 -5.22
C MET A 188 -8.67 24.20 -5.65
N PRO A 189 -9.49 24.19 -6.72
CA PRO A 189 -10.05 22.96 -7.29
C PRO A 189 -8.97 21.94 -7.64
N LYS A 190 -9.26 20.64 -7.40
CA LYS A 190 -8.29 19.53 -7.63
C LYS A 190 -7.71 19.54 -9.05
N ALA A 191 -8.55 19.82 -10.06
CA ALA A 191 -8.12 19.88 -11.47
C ALA A 191 -7.10 21.00 -11.71
N LEU A 192 -7.38 22.22 -11.24
CA LEU A 192 -6.49 23.36 -11.42
C LEU A 192 -5.15 23.13 -10.71
N ARG A 193 -5.18 22.59 -9.50
CA ARG A 193 -3.97 22.23 -8.74
C ARG A 193 -3.14 21.18 -9.48
N LYS A 194 -3.77 20.15 -10.06
CA LYS A 194 -3.09 19.13 -10.85
C LYS A 194 -2.40 19.74 -12.07
N HIS A 195 -3.05 20.62 -12.78
CA HIS A 195 -2.46 21.32 -13.94
C HIS A 195 -1.31 22.25 -13.55
N ALA A 196 -1.46 23.02 -12.46
CA ALA A 196 -0.40 23.90 -11.97
C ALA A 196 0.85 23.11 -11.55
N LEU A 197 0.67 22.01 -10.83
CA LEU A 197 1.78 21.14 -10.42
C LEU A 197 2.43 20.46 -11.63
N ALA A 198 1.67 20.00 -12.60
CA ALA A 198 2.20 19.39 -13.82
C ALA A 198 3.03 20.39 -14.64
N ALA A 199 2.63 21.66 -14.69
CA ALA A 199 3.38 22.72 -15.37
C ALA A 199 4.72 23.06 -14.67
N LEU A 200 4.80 22.86 -13.35
CA LEU A 200 6.01 23.10 -12.56
C LEU A 200 6.92 21.87 -12.44
N ALA A 201 6.40 20.69 -12.78
CA ALA A 201 7.13 19.43 -12.67
C ALA A 201 8.11 19.29 -13.85
N LYS A 202 9.34 18.86 -13.53
CA LYS A 202 10.37 18.53 -14.51
C LYS A 202 10.74 17.06 -14.39
N PRO A 203 11.10 16.39 -15.50
CA PRO A 203 11.66 15.06 -15.43
C PRO A 203 12.92 15.05 -14.56
N ALA A 204 12.99 14.13 -13.61
CA ALA A 204 14.14 13.93 -12.74
C ALA A 204 14.45 12.42 -12.65
N PRO A 205 15.71 12.03 -12.47
CA PRO A 205 16.06 10.64 -12.22
C PRO A 205 15.35 10.13 -10.96
N ARG A 206 14.89 8.88 -11.01
CA ARG A 206 14.30 8.19 -9.84
C ARG A 206 15.41 7.58 -8.99
N VAL A 207 16.26 8.44 -8.45
CA VAL A 207 17.40 8.04 -7.63
C VAL A 207 17.33 8.77 -6.30
N ILE A 208 17.52 8.04 -5.20
CA ILE A 208 17.76 8.59 -3.88
C ILE A 208 19.24 8.43 -3.61
N PRO A 209 19.98 9.51 -3.28
CA PRO A 209 21.38 9.39 -2.87
C PRO A 209 21.50 8.42 -1.69
N GLU A 210 22.57 7.62 -1.67
CA GLU A 210 22.73 6.53 -0.69
C GLU A 210 22.71 7.02 0.75
N ASP A 211 23.37 8.13 1.03
CA ASP A 211 23.38 8.78 2.34
C ASP A 211 21.99 9.24 2.78
N GLU A 212 21.19 9.79 1.87
CA GLU A 212 19.80 10.16 2.13
C GLU A 212 18.92 8.92 2.35
N LEU A 213 19.14 7.87 1.56
CA LEU A 213 18.43 6.60 1.70
C LEU A 213 18.67 6.00 3.09
N GLN A 214 19.94 5.87 3.48
CA GLN A 214 20.33 5.35 4.79
C GLN A 214 19.77 6.19 5.93
N ALA A 215 19.87 7.52 5.84
CA ALA A 215 19.35 8.42 6.87
C ALA A 215 17.82 8.31 7.02
N GLY A 216 17.09 8.21 5.92
CA GLY A 216 15.63 8.04 5.93
C GLY A 216 15.19 6.70 6.51
N LEU A 217 15.84 5.62 6.10
CA LEU A 217 15.53 4.27 6.60
C LEU A 217 15.91 4.11 8.07
N ALA A 218 17.05 4.65 8.51
CA ALA A 218 17.44 4.64 9.91
C ALA A 218 16.42 5.34 10.81
N PHE A 219 15.80 6.42 10.32
CA PHE A 219 14.76 7.14 11.07
C PHE A 219 13.50 6.29 11.30
N ILE A 220 13.04 5.54 10.31
CA ILE A 220 11.82 4.73 10.42
C ILE A 220 12.07 3.32 10.99
N ARG A 221 13.31 2.84 10.98
CA ARG A 221 13.70 1.46 11.39
C ARG A 221 13.17 1.05 12.76
N PRO A 222 13.34 1.82 13.85
CA PRO A 222 12.91 1.37 15.19
C PRO A 222 11.41 1.06 15.23
N ARG A 223 10.62 1.86 14.52
CA ARG A 223 9.17 1.67 14.44
C ARG A 223 8.81 0.46 13.59
N ILE A 224 9.43 0.32 12.42
CA ILE A 224 9.18 -0.81 11.51
C ILE A 224 9.55 -2.13 12.19
N MET A 225 10.69 -2.21 12.88
CA MET A 225 11.10 -3.42 13.60
C MET A 225 10.08 -3.81 14.67
N LYS A 226 9.65 -2.86 15.49
CA LYS A 226 8.62 -3.10 16.52
C LYS A 226 7.30 -3.60 15.92
N GLU A 227 6.87 -3.00 14.83
CA GLU A 227 5.62 -3.37 14.15
C GLU A 227 5.74 -4.73 13.46
N THR A 228 6.91 -5.07 12.92
CA THR A 228 7.17 -6.40 12.34
C THR A 228 7.15 -7.49 13.40
N GLU A 229 7.76 -7.26 14.57
CA GLU A 229 7.65 -8.21 15.69
C GLU A 229 6.20 -8.40 16.15
N ALA A 230 5.42 -7.32 16.22
CA ALA A 230 4.00 -7.40 16.55
C ALA A 230 3.23 -8.17 15.46
N LEU A 231 3.55 -7.97 14.20
CA LEU A 231 2.97 -8.69 13.07
C LEU A 231 3.30 -10.19 13.16
N SER A 232 4.58 -10.55 13.36
CA SER A 232 5.01 -11.96 13.48
C SER A 232 4.24 -12.69 14.59
N ARG A 233 4.08 -12.05 15.76
CA ARG A 233 3.25 -12.61 16.83
C ARG A 233 1.78 -12.74 16.46
N LEU A 234 1.23 -11.76 15.76
CA LEU A 234 -0.19 -11.72 15.38
C LEU A 234 -0.55 -12.78 14.36
N VAL A 235 0.34 -13.02 13.39
CA VAL A 235 0.09 -13.95 12.27
C VAL A 235 0.76 -15.31 12.44
N GLY A 236 1.66 -15.46 13.43
CA GLY A 236 2.32 -16.72 13.75
C GLY A 236 3.41 -17.13 12.75
N ARG A 237 4.03 -16.15 12.05
CA ARG A 237 5.16 -16.42 11.14
C ARG A 237 6.12 -15.24 11.09
N ASP A 238 7.37 -15.52 10.72
CA ASP A 238 8.38 -14.53 10.37
C ASP A 238 8.42 -14.28 8.87
N PHE A 239 9.16 -13.26 8.45
CA PHE A 239 9.25 -12.79 7.07
C PHE A 239 10.72 -12.79 6.59
N PRO A 240 11.34 -13.96 6.40
CA PRO A 240 12.72 -14.06 5.92
C PRO A 240 12.90 -13.54 4.50
N GLU A 241 11.83 -13.52 3.71
CA GLU A 241 11.78 -12.97 2.36
C GLU A 241 11.93 -11.44 2.29
N TRP A 242 11.81 -10.72 3.40
CA TRP A 242 12.00 -9.27 3.46
C TRP A 242 13.47 -8.89 3.61
N ARG A 243 14.17 -8.85 2.49
CA ARG A 243 15.63 -8.64 2.44
C ARG A 243 16.07 -7.30 3.02
N TRP A 244 15.39 -6.20 2.66
CA TRP A 244 15.72 -4.85 3.16
C TRP A 244 15.56 -4.75 4.68
N LEU A 245 14.61 -5.46 5.22
CA LEU A 245 14.41 -5.52 6.66
C LEU A 245 15.53 -6.29 7.36
N ASN A 246 15.89 -7.47 6.81
CA ASN A 246 16.76 -8.45 7.46
C ASN A 246 18.25 -8.19 7.21
N GLU A 247 18.63 -7.82 6.00
CA GLU A 247 20.04 -7.69 5.57
C GLU A 247 20.52 -6.23 5.53
N GLY A 248 19.59 -5.28 5.55
CA GLY A 248 19.90 -3.87 5.37
C GLY A 248 20.06 -3.48 3.89
N VAL A 249 20.26 -2.18 3.67
CA VAL A 249 20.20 -1.59 2.32
C VAL A 249 21.35 -2.02 1.42
N ALA A 250 22.51 -2.35 1.99
CA ALA A 250 23.72 -2.71 1.21
C ALA A 250 23.58 -4.00 0.40
N ALA A 251 22.75 -4.94 0.87
CA ALA A 251 22.58 -6.23 0.20
C ALA A 251 21.45 -6.25 -0.85
N ALA A 252 20.51 -5.33 -0.77
CA ALA A 252 19.30 -5.33 -1.59
C ALA A 252 19.45 -4.59 -2.94
N GLY A 253 20.59 -3.94 -3.18
CA GLY A 253 20.85 -3.14 -4.39
C GLY A 253 21.64 -3.87 -5.50
N SER A 254 21.84 -5.16 -5.39
CA SER A 254 22.69 -5.96 -6.31
C SER A 254 21.91 -6.84 -7.29
N ASP A 255 20.61 -6.63 -7.48
CA ASP A 255 19.79 -7.35 -8.48
C ASP A 255 19.21 -6.40 -9.55
#